data_72467198b9b00629beddba1a12a87be2
#
_entry.id   72467198b9b00629beddba1a12a87be2
#
_cell.length_a   1.000
_cell.length_b   1.000
_cell.length_c   1.000
_cell.angle_alpha   90.00
_cell.angle_beta   90.00
_cell.angle_gamma   90.00
#
_symmetry.space_group_name_H-M   'P 1'
#
loop_
_entity.id
_entity.type
_entity.pdbx_description
1 polymer ?
#
loop_
_entity_poly.entity_id
_entity_poly.type
_entity_poly.pdbx_seq_one_letter_code
_entity_poly.pdbx_strand_id
1 'polypeptide(L)'
;AAAEKDGYEHFMMKEIHEQPRAVRDTLSPRIKENESGERYIDLSETGLTDEDFASVSRVYLIGCGSAYHVGMAARYVLEKAARVPCEVDLASEFRYRDPILEESGLVIIISQSGETADSLAALRLCKERGVRTLAVVNVVGSSIAREADSVIYTWAGPEIAVATTKAYSTQLAALYLIAVHMAEVRGQITPARREALIDAMLALPDQIERVLSDKERVQWYANKMAACKDVFFIGRGLDYAISMEGSLKLKEISYIHSEAYAAGELKHGTISLIEDGVLVVAVATQPELFEKEVSNMVEVRSRGASLFGLTTYGQYAIEDTVNFTVYVPRTDPLLTTSLAVVPLQLLAYYISCAKGLDVDKPRNLAKSVTVE
;
A
#
# COMPACT_ATOMS: atom_id res chain seq x y z
N ALA A 1 0.56 -27.34 10.22
CA ALA A 1 0.09 -26.81 11.51
C ALA A 1 -1.06 -25.85 11.23
N ALA A 2 -2.18 -25.97 11.96
CA ALA A 2 -3.27 -25.04 11.86
C ALA A 2 -2.79 -23.65 12.30
N ALA A 3 -3.11 -22.61 11.55
CA ALA A 3 -2.78 -21.25 11.95
C ALA A 3 -3.54 -20.90 13.25
N GLU A 4 -2.81 -20.41 14.24
CA GLU A 4 -3.38 -20.02 15.53
C GLU A 4 -3.51 -18.50 15.63
N LYS A 5 -4.45 -18.02 16.44
CA LYS A 5 -4.70 -16.58 16.62
C LYS A 5 -3.74 -15.93 17.63
N ASP A 6 -2.92 -16.70 18.33
CA ASP A 6 -1.90 -16.23 19.29
C ASP A 6 -2.45 -15.24 20.33
N GLY A 7 -3.67 -15.51 20.83
CA GLY A 7 -4.33 -14.66 21.83
C GLY A 7 -5.11 -13.47 21.26
N TYR A 8 -5.05 -13.22 19.98
CA TYR A 8 -5.89 -12.22 19.32
C TYR A 8 -7.30 -12.77 19.09
N GLU A 9 -8.29 -11.89 19.11
CA GLU A 9 -9.67 -12.28 18.85
C GLU A 9 -9.88 -12.70 17.38
N HIS A 10 -9.16 -12.03 16.45
CA HIS A 10 -9.29 -12.26 15.01
C HIS A 10 -7.92 -12.44 14.36
N PHE A 11 -7.89 -13.21 13.27
CA PHE A 11 -6.70 -13.33 12.43
C PHE A 11 -6.27 -11.98 11.86
N MET A 12 -7.21 -11.13 11.45
CA MET A 12 -6.87 -9.82 10.90
C MET A 12 -6.03 -9.00 11.89
N MET A 13 -6.41 -8.96 13.17
CA MET A 13 -5.67 -8.19 14.17
C MET A 13 -4.29 -8.79 14.44
N LYS A 14 -4.20 -10.12 14.49
CA LYS A 14 -2.91 -10.82 14.56
C LYS A 14 -2.02 -10.41 13.40
N GLU A 15 -2.56 -10.46 12.18
CA GLU A 15 -1.81 -10.17 10.95
C GLU A 15 -1.42 -8.69 10.83
N ILE A 16 -2.24 -7.78 11.33
CA ILE A 16 -1.87 -6.36 11.47
C ILE A 16 -0.64 -6.22 12.38
N HIS A 17 -0.60 -6.96 13.51
CA HIS A 17 0.53 -6.93 14.45
C HIS A 17 1.75 -7.70 13.95
N GLU A 18 1.62 -8.54 12.94
CA GLU A 18 2.73 -9.22 12.30
C GLU A 18 3.47 -8.34 11.28
N GLN A 19 2.92 -7.19 10.91
CA GLN A 19 3.52 -6.31 9.91
C GLN A 19 4.96 -5.87 10.21
N PRO A 20 5.33 -5.51 11.46
CA PRO A 20 6.73 -5.17 11.75
C PRO A 20 7.69 -6.30 11.36
N ARG A 21 7.40 -7.52 11.78
CA ARG A 21 8.23 -8.68 11.46
C ARG A 21 8.21 -9.00 9.97
N ALA A 22 7.04 -9.00 9.34
CA ALA A 22 6.90 -9.34 7.93
C ALA A 22 7.64 -8.34 7.01
N VAL A 23 7.58 -7.06 7.34
CA VAL A 23 8.32 -6.02 6.61
C VAL A 23 9.84 -6.20 6.83
N ARG A 24 10.27 -6.48 8.06
CA ARG A 24 11.68 -6.78 8.35
C ARG A 24 12.19 -7.97 7.55
N ASP A 25 11.43 -9.06 7.54
CA ASP A 25 11.82 -10.30 6.86
C ASP A 25 11.86 -10.13 5.33
N THR A 26 11.10 -9.21 4.80
CA THR A 26 11.11 -8.88 3.36
C THR A 26 12.27 -7.96 3.01
N LEU A 27 12.61 -7.00 3.85
CA LEU A 27 13.64 -5.99 3.58
C LEU A 27 15.05 -6.45 3.95
N SER A 28 15.24 -6.87 5.22
CA SER A 28 16.59 -7.05 5.81
C SER A 28 17.46 -8.07 5.08
N PRO A 29 16.94 -9.23 4.64
CA PRO A 29 17.79 -10.20 3.93
C PRO A 29 18.30 -9.70 2.58
N ARG A 30 17.67 -8.70 2.00
CA ARG A 30 18.02 -8.13 0.70
C ARG A 30 18.84 -6.84 0.79
N ILE A 31 19.12 -6.39 2.00
CA ILE A 31 20.02 -5.27 2.26
C ILE A 31 21.29 -5.84 2.84
N LYS A 32 22.36 -5.83 2.05
CA LYS A 32 23.64 -6.44 2.34
C LYS A 32 24.73 -5.40 2.49
N GLU A 33 25.84 -5.81 3.05
CA GLU A 33 27.02 -4.99 3.25
C GLU A 33 28.21 -5.63 2.57
N ASN A 34 28.98 -4.85 1.82
CA ASN A 34 30.20 -5.34 1.19
C ASN A 34 31.40 -5.28 2.16
N GLU A 35 32.57 -5.72 1.70
CA GLU A 35 33.80 -5.77 2.52
C GLU A 35 34.23 -4.38 3.05
N SER A 36 33.89 -3.32 2.33
CA SER A 36 34.20 -1.94 2.74
C SER A 36 33.14 -1.30 3.63
N GLY A 37 32.12 -2.06 4.05
CA GLY A 37 31.03 -1.57 4.89
C GLY A 37 29.96 -0.79 4.15
N GLU A 38 29.98 -0.76 2.84
CA GLU A 38 28.96 -0.11 2.02
C GLU A 38 27.76 -1.02 1.84
N ARG A 39 26.55 -0.50 2.11
CA ARG A 39 25.33 -1.27 1.97
C ARG A 39 24.78 -1.17 0.55
N TYR A 40 24.19 -2.26 0.11
CA TYR A 40 23.57 -2.35 -1.20
C TYR A 40 22.34 -3.24 -1.16
N ILE A 41 21.45 -3.10 -2.17
CA ILE A 41 20.27 -3.92 -2.32
C ILE A 41 20.60 -5.09 -3.24
N ASP A 42 20.35 -6.30 -2.74
CA ASP A 42 20.59 -7.54 -3.47
C ASP A 42 19.27 -8.11 -4.02
N LEU A 43 19.06 -7.97 -5.31
CA LEU A 43 17.94 -8.54 -6.05
C LEU A 43 18.38 -9.66 -7.00
N SER A 44 19.52 -10.31 -6.71
CA SER A 44 20.08 -11.39 -7.54
C SER A 44 19.11 -12.57 -7.72
N GLU A 45 18.21 -12.78 -6.78
CA GLU A 45 17.16 -13.80 -6.88
C GLU A 45 16.27 -13.65 -8.11
N THR A 46 16.16 -12.43 -8.65
CA THR A 46 15.37 -12.16 -9.85
C THR A 46 16.04 -12.63 -11.15
N GLY A 47 17.35 -12.87 -11.11
CA GLY A 47 18.15 -13.12 -12.32
C GLY A 47 18.34 -11.89 -13.22
N LEU A 48 17.80 -10.74 -12.82
CA LEU A 48 17.96 -9.48 -13.57
C LEU A 48 19.28 -8.84 -13.18
N THR A 49 20.04 -8.41 -14.20
CA THR A 49 21.30 -7.69 -14.01
C THR A 49 21.04 -6.21 -13.75
N ASP A 50 22.06 -5.48 -13.30
CA ASP A 50 21.98 -4.03 -13.15
C ASP A 50 21.67 -3.35 -14.49
N GLU A 51 22.24 -3.86 -15.59
CA GLU A 51 21.93 -3.37 -16.94
C GLU A 51 20.46 -3.61 -17.31
N ASP A 52 19.92 -4.77 -16.95
CA ASP A 52 18.49 -5.06 -17.16
C ASP A 52 17.61 -4.01 -16.47
N PHE A 53 17.89 -3.72 -15.21
CA PHE A 53 17.16 -2.68 -14.47
C PHE A 53 17.39 -1.27 -15.03
N ALA A 54 18.61 -0.97 -15.45
CA ALA A 54 18.95 0.34 -15.97
C ALA A 54 18.30 0.63 -17.33
N SER A 55 18.06 -0.41 -18.14
CA SER A 55 17.53 -0.28 -19.50
C SER A 55 16.00 -0.33 -19.59
N VAL A 56 15.30 -0.55 -18.48
CA VAL A 56 13.83 -0.56 -18.48
C VAL A 56 13.28 0.78 -18.95
N SER A 57 12.50 0.77 -20.02
CA SER A 57 11.89 2.00 -20.56
C SER A 57 10.61 2.40 -19.85
N ARG A 58 9.86 1.43 -19.34
CA ARG A 58 8.59 1.63 -18.65
C ARG A 58 8.30 0.46 -17.72
N VAL A 59 7.72 0.75 -16.56
CA VAL A 59 7.24 -0.26 -15.63
C VAL A 59 5.71 -0.32 -15.67
N TYR A 60 5.17 -1.53 -15.78
CA TYR A 60 3.74 -1.79 -15.73
C TYR A 60 3.44 -2.53 -14.41
N LEU A 61 2.66 -1.90 -13.54
CA LEU A 61 2.31 -2.45 -12.23
C LEU A 61 0.88 -2.97 -12.28
N ILE A 62 0.71 -4.28 -12.18
CA ILE A 62 -0.56 -4.94 -12.44
C ILE A 62 -1.00 -5.74 -11.21
N GLY A 63 -2.23 -5.56 -10.79
CA GLY A 63 -2.79 -6.30 -9.65
C GLY A 63 -4.29 -6.13 -9.53
N CYS A 64 -4.86 -6.82 -8.57
CA CYS A 64 -6.28 -6.78 -8.20
C CYS A 64 -6.41 -6.33 -6.75
N GLY A 65 -7.44 -5.50 -6.45
CA GLY A 65 -7.72 -5.09 -5.07
C GLY A 65 -6.54 -4.37 -4.42
N SER A 66 -6.13 -4.83 -3.24
CA SER A 66 -5.02 -4.22 -2.50
C SER A 66 -3.70 -4.27 -3.26
N ALA A 67 -3.45 -5.30 -4.07
CA ALA A 67 -2.26 -5.37 -4.91
C ALA A 67 -2.23 -4.25 -5.96
N TYR A 68 -3.38 -3.89 -6.52
CA TYR A 68 -3.51 -2.72 -7.38
C TYR A 68 -3.16 -1.43 -6.61
N HIS A 69 -3.59 -1.30 -5.37
CA HIS A 69 -3.26 -0.15 -4.52
C HIS A 69 -1.77 -0.11 -4.16
N VAL A 70 -1.12 -1.26 -4.00
CA VAL A 70 0.36 -1.31 -3.89
C VAL A 70 0.99 -0.70 -5.13
N GLY A 71 0.51 -1.07 -6.31
CA GLY A 71 0.97 -0.50 -7.56
C GLY A 71 0.80 1.02 -7.62
N MET A 72 -0.34 1.51 -7.15
CA MET A 72 -0.60 2.95 -7.09
C MET A 72 0.40 3.71 -6.22
N ALA A 73 0.73 3.17 -5.04
CA ALA A 73 1.74 3.75 -4.16
C ALA A 73 3.15 3.60 -4.75
N ALA A 74 3.48 2.42 -5.26
CA ALA A 74 4.80 2.13 -5.83
C ALA A 74 5.13 3.00 -7.05
N ARG A 75 4.13 3.39 -7.83
CA ARG A 75 4.33 4.30 -8.96
C ARG A 75 4.97 5.62 -8.52
N TYR A 76 4.48 6.20 -7.42
CA TYR A 76 5.06 7.43 -6.89
C TYR A 76 6.52 7.26 -6.51
N VAL A 77 6.86 6.13 -5.89
CA VAL A 77 8.23 5.84 -5.47
C VAL A 77 9.14 5.63 -6.68
N LEU A 78 8.73 4.78 -7.62
CA LEU A 78 9.49 4.48 -8.85
C LEU A 78 9.71 5.73 -9.70
N GLU A 79 8.66 6.51 -9.94
CA GLU A 79 8.78 7.71 -10.76
C GLU A 79 9.62 8.79 -10.08
N LYS A 80 9.45 8.99 -8.79
CA LYS A 80 10.24 10.00 -8.05
C LYS A 80 11.70 9.62 -7.88
N ALA A 81 11.99 8.38 -7.49
CA ALA A 81 13.35 7.94 -7.20
C ALA A 81 14.09 7.47 -8.46
N ALA A 82 13.49 6.60 -9.25
CA ALA A 82 14.14 5.99 -10.40
C ALA A 82 13.91 6.75 -11.71
N ARG A 83 12.96 7.68 -11.76
CA ARG A 83 12.61 8.47 -12.94
C ARG A 83 12.25 7.60 -14.15
N VAL A 84 11.61 6.48 -13.90
CA VAL A 84 11.10 5.57 -14.91
C VAL A 84 9.58 5.76 -15.05
N PRO A 85 9.02 5.90 -16.25
CA PRO A 85 7.58 5.99 -16.43
C PRO A 85 6.89 4.72 -15.94
N CYS A 86 5.80 4.86 -15.20
CA CYS A 86 5.03 3.74 -14.68
C CYS A 86 3.56 3.85 -15.10
N GLU A 87 2.99 2.72 -15.51
CA GLU A 87 1.56 2.53 -15.66
C GLU A 87 1.08 1.58 -14.56
N VAL A 88 -0.08 1.87 -13.99
CA VAL A 88 -0.72 1.02 -12.99
C VAL A 88 -2.09 0.65 -13.52
N ASP A 89 -2.43 -0.65 -13.48
CA ASP A 89 -3.71 -1.09 -14.00
C ASP A 89 -4.29 -2.24 -13.18
N LEU A 90 -5.62 -2.32 -13.19
CA LEU A 90 -6.34 -3.48 -12.72
C LEU A 90 -6.11 -4.63 -13.69
N ALA A 91 -5.78 -5.81 -13.18
CA ALA A 91 -5.52 -6.97 -14.03
C ALA A 91 -6.73 -7.32 -14.89
N SER A 92 -7.95 -7.18 -14.35
CA SER A 92 -9.20 -7.44 -15.06
C SER A 92 -9.42 -6.50 -16.26
N GLU A 93 -9.00 -5.25 -16.16
CA GLU A 93 -9.06 -4.30 -17.27
C GLU A 93 -7.89 -4.50 -18.25
N PHE A 94 -6.70 -4.69 -17.72
CA PHE A 94 -5.48 -4.85 -18.50
C PHE A 94 -5.58 -6.03 -19.49
N ARG A 95 -6.10 -7.17 -19.06
CA ARG A 95 -6.19 -8.37 -19.89
C ARG A 95 -7.10 -8.22 -21.12
N TYR A 96 -8.04 -7.27 -21.08
CA TYR A 96 -9.03 -7.11 -22.16
C TYR A 96 -8.92 -5.81 -22.96
N ARG A 97 -8.17 -4.82 -22.48
CA ARG A 97 -8.09 -3.54 -23.17
C ARG A 97 -7.07 -3.49 -24.32
N ASP A 98 -6.40 -4.60 -24.61
CA ASP A 98 -5.33 -4.66 -25.58
C ASP A 98 -4.22 -3.64 -25.31
N PRO A 99 -3.51 -3.76 -24.18
CA PRO A 99 -2.57 -2.74 -23.74
C PRO A 99 -1.40 -2.57 -24.71
N ILE A 100 -0.92 -1.34 -24.80
CA ILE A 100 0.28 -1.04 -25.59
C ILE A 100 1.49 -1.26 -24.68
N LEU A 101 2.31 -2.25 -25.02
CA LEU A 101 3.48 -2.63 -24.24
C LEU A 101 4.76 -2.28 -24.98
N GLU A 102 5.67 -1.62 -24.29
CA GLU A 102 7.01 -1.36 -24.80
C GLU A 102 7.86 -2.63 -24.70
N GLU A 103 8.60 -2.95 -25.75
CA GLU A 103 9.44 -4.15 -25.81
C GLU A 103 10.47 -4.20 -24.67
N SER A 104 11.06 -3.05 -24.33
CA SER A 104 12.04 -2.90 -23.25
C SER A 104 11.38 -2.60 -21.90
N GLY A 105 10.07 -2.79 -21.76
CA GLY A 105 9.36 -2.62 -20.52
C GLY A 105 9.57 -3.76 -19.54
N LEU A 106 9.17 -3.52 -18.30
CA LEU A 106 9.12 -4.52 -17.23
C LEU A 106 7.71 -4.54 -16.65
N VAL A 107 7.05 -5.69 -16.74
CA VAL A 107 5.72 -5.89 -16.16
C VAL A 107 5.89 -6.54 -14.78
N ILE A 108 5.39 -5.88 -13.75
CA ILE A 108 5.41 -6.38 -12.38
C ILE A 108 4.00 -6.83 -12.02
N ILE A 109 3.83 -8.13 -11.82
CA ILE A 109 2.56 -8.74 -11.40
C ILE A 109 2.59 -8.91 -9.89
N ILE A 110 1.66 -8.26 -9.21
CA ILE A 110 1.58 -8.24 -7.75
C ILE A 110 0.38 -9.10 -7.32
N SER A 111 0.62 -10.15 -6.53
CA SER A 111 -0.43 -11.05 -6.06
C SER A 111 0.02 -11.75 -4.78
N GLN A 112 -0.81 -11.68 -3.72
CA GLN A 112 -0.50 -12.38 -2.48
C GLN A 112 -0.51 -13.89 -2.68
N SER A 113 -1.56 -14.43 -3.25
CA SER A 113 -1.73 -15.87 -3.46
C SER A 113 -0.90 -16.42 -4.62
N GLY A 114 -0.63 -15.59 -5.62
CA GLY A 114 -0.05 -16.03 -6.90
C GLY A 114 -1.00 -16.89 -7.73
N GLU A 115 -2.29 -16.92 -7.38
CA GLU A 115 -3.32 -17.73 -8.05
C GLU A 115 -4.49 -16.89 -8.57
N THR A 116 -4.41 -15.57 -8.49
CA THR A 116 -5.47 -14.66 -8.95
C THR A 116 -5.67 -14.82 -10.45
N ALA A 117 -6.87 -15.20 -10.89
CA ALA A 117 -7.15 -15.54 -12.29
C ALA A 117 -6.83 -14.39 -13.26
N ASP A 118 -7.29 -13.18 -12.96
CA ASP A 118 -7.04 -12.03 -13.84
C ASP A 118 -5.55 -11.67 -13.91
N SER A 119 -4.84 -11.76 -12.80
CA SER A 119 -3.40 -11.47 -12.75
C SER A 119 -2.58 -12.51 -13.53
N LEU A 120 -2.96 -13.78 -13.44
CA LEU A 120 -2.34 -14.85 -14.21
C LEU A 120 -2.58 -14.66 -15.71
N ALA A 121 -3.77 -14.26 -16.11
CA ALA A 121 -4.10 -13.97 -17.51
C ALA A 121 -3.29 -12.75 -18.03
N ALA A 122 -3.14 -11.71 -17.22
CA ALA A 122 -2.32 -10.55 -17.54
C ALA A 122 -0.85 -10.95 -17.74
N LEU A 123 -0.31 -11.79 -16.85
CA LEU A 123 1.03 -12.35 -16.97
C LEU A 123 1.22 -13.07 -18.30
N ARG A 124 0.31 -13.96 -18.65
CA ARG A 124 0.37 -14.76 -19.89
C ARG A 124 0.32 -13.88 -21.12
N LEU A 125 -0.53 -12.85 -21.11
CA LEU A 125 -0.61 -11.87 -22.19
C LEU A 125 0.76 -11.19 -22.43
N CYS A 126 1.43 -10.75 -21.37
CA CYS A 126 2.72 -10.11 -21.47
C CYS A 126 3.80 -11.05 -22.01
N LYS A 127 3.78 -12.30 -21.56
CA LYS A 127 4.71 -13.32 -22.05
C LYS A 127 4.52 -13.62 -23.54
N GLU A 128 3.29 -13.72 -24.00
CA GLU A 128 2.97 -13.89 -25.42
C GLU A 128 3.50 -12.73 -26.27
N ARG A 129 3.53 -11.53 -25.72
CA ARG A 129 4.05 -10.34 -26.41
C ARG A 129 5.54 -10.12 -26.23
N GLY A 130 6.22 -11.02 -25.53
CA GLY A 130 7.67 -10.96 -25.36
C GLY A 130 8.16 -9.86 -24.42
N VAL A 131 7.31 -9.34 -23.55
CA VAL A 131 7.68 -8.35 -22.54
C VAL A 131 8.05 -9.06 -21.24
N ARG A 132 9.16 -8.65 -20.63
CA ARG A 132 9.69 -9.26 -19.42
C ARG A 132 8.74 -9.10 -18.25
N THR A 133 8.58 -10.16 -17.46
CA THR A 133 7.68 -10.22 -16.31
C THR A 133 8.43 -10.50 -15.02
N LEU A 134 8.04 -9.80 -13.96
CA LEU A 134 8.52 -9.99 -12.60
C LEU A 134 7.32 -10.17 -11.69
N ALA A 135 7.22 -11.29 -10.98
CA ALA A 135 6.18 -11.54 -10.01
C ALA A 135 6.62 -11.11 -8.60
N VAL A 136 5.72 -10.43 -7.89
CA VAL A 136 5.86 -10.16 -6.46
C VAL A 136 4.74 -10.91 -5.77
N VAL A 137 5.06 -12.03 -5.13
CA VAL A 137 4.09 -12.98 -4.60
C VAL A 137 4.52 -13.49 -3.22
N ASN A 138 3.56 -13.95 -2.43
CA ASN A 138 3.83 -14.50 -1.08
C ASN A 138 3.88 -16.03 -1.06
N VAL A 139 3.17 -16.70 -1.96
CA VAL A 139 3.08 -18.16 -1.97
C VAL A 139 4.13 -18.75 -2.89
N VAL A 140 5.07 -19.48 -2.29
CA VAL A 140 6.14 -20.18 -3.02
C VAL A 140 5.54 -21.26 -3.92
N GLY A 141 6.00 -21.30 -5.18
CA GLY A 141 5.55 -22.30 -6.15
C GLY A 141 4.14 -22.06 -6.70
N SER A 142 3.54 -20.90 -6.45
CA SER A 142 2.25 -20.54 -7.02
C SER A 142 2.31 -20.45 -8.56
N SER A 143 1.16 -20.48 -9.21
CA SER A 143 1.07 -20.44 -10.68
C SER A 143 1.77 -19.22 -11.27
N ILE A 144 1.55 -18.04 -10.69
CA ILE A 144 2.20 -16.81 -11.15
C ILE A 144 3.70 -16.89 -10.93
N ALA A 145 4.17 -17.41 -9.78
CA ALA A 145 5.59 -17.58 -9.50
C ALA A 145 6.27 -18.52 -10.49
N ARG A 146 5.59 -19.59 -10.88
CA ARG A 146 6.15 -20.58 -11.83
C ARG A 146 6.22 -20.08 -13.27
N GLU A 147 5.28 -19.22 -13.67
CA GLU A 147 5.16 -18.77 -15.06
C GLU A 147 5.86 -17.44 -15.33
N ALA A 148 6.13 -16.61 -14.33
CA ALA A 148 6.85 -15.35 -14.50
C ALA A 148 8.33 -15.59 -14.85
N ASP A 149 8.94 -14.65 -15.58
CA ASP A 149 10.36 -14.71 -15.90
C ASP A 149 11.25 -14.56 -14.67
N SER A 150 10.82 -13.73 -13.73
CA SER A 150 11.52 -13.45 -12.47
C SER A 150 10.53 -13.39 -11.31
N VAL A 151 10.99 -13.67 -10.10
CA VAL A 151 10.15 -13.70 -8.91
C VAL A 151 10.86 -13.07 -7.72
N ILE A 152 10.13 -12.25 -6.98
CA ILE A 152 10.47 -11.85 -5.61
C ILE A 152 9.38 -12.37 -4.69
N TYR A 153 9.75 -13.17 -3.70
CA TYR A 153 8.82 -13.60 -2.66
C TYR A 153 8.78 -12.58 -1.52
N THR A 154 7.57 -12.24 -1.09
CA THR A 154 7.36 -11.48 0.13
C THR A 154 7.28 -12.46 1.29
N TRP A 155 8.01 -12.22 2.36
CA TRP A 155 8.07 -13.15 3.48
C TRP A 155 7.06 -12.75 4.57
N ALA A 156 5.79 -12.67 4.17
CA ALA A 156 4.69 -12.32 5.06
C ALA A 156 4.20 -13.50 5.92
N GLY A 157 4.51 -14.72 5.51
CA GLY A 157 3.89 -15.91 6.09
C GLY A 157 2.43 -16.06 5.65
N PRO A 158 1.72 -17.06 6.16
CA PRO A 158 0.32 -17.28 5.80
C PRO A 158 -0.56 -16.11 6.22
N GLU A 159 -1.41 -15.61 5.31
CA GLU A 159 -2.42 -14.60 5.60
C GLU A 159 -3.80 -15.23 5.49
N ILE A 160 -4.48 -15.38 6.62
CA ILE A 160 -5.73 -16.13 6.75
C ILE A 160 -6.96 -15.22 6.58
N ALA A 161 -6.94 -14.03 7.20
CA ALA A 161 -8.02 -13.06 7.06
C ALA A 161 -8.24 -12.74 5.57
N VAL A 162 -9.50 -12.64 5.16
CA VAL A 162 -9.85 -12.34 3.77
C VAL A 162 -9.34 -10.96 3.38
N ALA A 163 -9.54 -9.96 4.23
CA ALA A 163 -8.98 -8.63 4.00
C ALA A 163 -7.46 -8.66 4.21
N THR A 164 -6.73 -8.27 3.20
CA THR A 164 -5.27 -8.26 3.20
C THR A 164 -4.73 -7.10 4.04
N THR A 165 -3.72 -7.36 4.84
CA THR A 165 -3.01 -6.33 5.64
C THR A 165 -1.49 -6.49 5.51
N LYS A 166 -0.89 -7.49 6.12
CA LYS A 166 0.56 -7.70 6.06
C LYS A 166 1.07 -7.99 4.65
N ALA A 167 0.27 -8.65 3.82
CA ALA A 167 0.66 -8.89 2.42
C ALA A 167 0.79 -7.58 1.64
N TYR A 168 -0.11 -6.62 1.85
CA TYR A 168 0.02 -5.27 1.29
C TYR A 168 1.35 -4.62 1.68
N SER A 169 1.66 -4.62 2.98
CA SER A 169 2.88 -4.00 3.51
C SER A 169 4.15 -4.65 2.99
N THR A 170 4.18 -5.98 2.86
CA THR A 170 5.36 -6.70 2.35
C THR A 170 5.52 -6.54 0.83
N GLN A 171 4.43 -6.52 0.08
CA GLN A 171 4.47 -6.21 -1.35
C GLN A 171 5.07 -4.83 -1.59
N LEU A 172 4.62 -3.85 -0.81
CA LEU A 172 5.13 -2.49 -0.91
C LEU A 172 6.62 -2.42 -0.55
N ALA A 173 7.05 -3.13 0.50
CA ALA A 173 8.46 -3.25 0.88
C ALA A 173 9.31 -3.80 -0.27
N ALA A 174 8.85 -4.84 -0.94
CA ALA A 174 9.53 -5.41 -2.11
C ALA A 174 9.64 -4.36 -3.24
N LEU A 175 8.60 -3.59 -3.48
CA LEU A 175 8.61 -2.51 -4.48
C LEU A 175 9.56 -1.37 -4.09
N TYR A 176 9.72 -1.07 -2.81
CA TYR A 176 10.74 -0.10 -2.35
C TYR A 176 12.14 -0.57 -2.73
N LEU A 177 12.45 -1.84 -2.52
CA LEU A 177 13.75 -2.40 -2.88
C LEU A 177 14.00 -2.30 -4.38
N ILE A 178 13.02 -2.63 -5.19
CA ILE A 178 13.09 -2.51 -6.65
C ILE A 178 13.33 -1.05 -7.04
N ALA A 179 12.56 -0.13 -6.47
CA ALA A 179 12.62 1.29 -6.81
C ALA A 179 13.97 1.92 -6.46
N VAL A 180 14.50 1.63 -5.27
CA VAL A 180 15.79 2.17 -4.83
C VAL A 180 16.93 1.58 -5.64
N HIS A 181 16.89 0.27 -5.91
CA HIS A 181 17.91 -0.38 -6.74
C HIS A 181 17.89 0.18 -8.18
N MET A 182 16.72 0.30 -8.79
CA MET A 182 16.58 0.91 -10.12
C MET A 182 17.08 2.35 -10.12
N ALA A 183 16.75 3.12 -9.10
CA ALA A 183 17.20 4.51 -8.98
C ALA A 183 18.72 4.61 -8.97
N GLU A 184 19.39 3.72 -8.25
CA GLU A 184 20.86 3.68 -8.18
C GLU A 184 21.48 3.28 -9.52
N VAL A 185 21.07 2.16 -10.09
CA VAL A 185 21.68 1.67 -11.34
C VAL A 185 21.37 2.56 -12.55
N ARG A 186 20.30 3.34 -12.47
CA ARG A 186 19.93 4.34 -13.48
C ARG A 186 20.62 5.69 -13.25
N GLY A 187 21.45 5.81 -12.20
CA GLY A 187 22.15 7.06 -11.87
C GLY A 187 21.24 8.20 -11.42
N GLN A 188 20.07 7.91 -10.90
CA GLN A 188 19.08 8.92 -10.52
C GLN A 188 19.18 9.34 -9.05
N ILE A 189 19.90 8.60 -8.24
CA ILE A 189 20.19 8.94 -6.84
C ILE A 189 21.69 8.81 -6.56
N THR A 190 22.15 9.62 -5.61
CA THR A 190 23.54 9.55 -5.12
C THR A 190 23.72 8.39 -4.14
N PRO A 191 24.97 7.94 -3.88
CA PRO A 191 25.22 6.98 -2.81
C PRO A 191 24.72 7.44 -1.44
N ALA A 192 24.80 8.74 -1.13
CA ALA A 192 24.27 9.30 0.10
C ALA A 192 22.74 9.17 0.18
N ARG A 193 22.03 9.40 -0.92
CA ARG A 193 20.58 9.23 -0.99
C ARG A 193 20.18 7.76 -0.85
N ARG A 194 20.92 6.87 -1.48
CA ARG A 194 20.73 5.42 -1.31
C ARG A 194 20.83 5.03 0.17
N GLU A 195 21.90 5.47 0.85
CA GLU A 195 22.09 5.18 2.28
C GLU A 195 20.94 5.72 3.14
N ALA A 196 20.48 6.95 2.85
CA ALA A 196 19.36 7.55 3.55
C ALA A 196 18.06 6.73 3.37
N LEU A 197 17.79 6.25 2.15
CA LEU A 197 16.63 5.41 1.87
C LEU A 197 16.74 4.02 2.53
N ILE A 198 17.93 3.43 2.53
CA ILE A 198 18.17 2.16 3.24
C ILE A 198 17.92 2.33 4.75
N ASP A 199 18.44 3.40 5.36
CA ASP A 199 18.20 3.70 6.77
C ASP A 199 16.68 3.84 7.04
N ALA A 200 15.98 4.56 6.18
CA ALA A 200 14.53 4.76 6.32
C ALA A 200 13.77 3.44 6.20
N MET A 201 14.13 2.58 5.24
CA MET A 201 13.51 1.26 5.09
C MET A 201 13.73 0.38 6.32
N LEU A 202 14.96 0.33 6.82
CA LEU A 202 15.31 -0.50 7.99
C LEU A 202 14.64 0.00 9.28
N ALA A 203 14.27 1.26 9.35
CA ALA A 203 13.54 1.84 10.48
C ALA A 203 12.04 1.52 10.46
N LEU A 204 11.47 1.14 9.33
CA LEU A 204 10.03 0.93 9.18
C LEU A 204 9.44 -0.10 10.17
N PRO A 205 10.05 -1.27 10.42
CA PRO A 205 9.47 -2.23 11.35
C PRO A 205 9.22 -1.65 12.74
N ASP A 206 10.19 -0.99 13.34
CA ASP A 206 10.04 -0.37 14.66
C ASP A 206 9.05 0.80 14.63
N GLN A 207 9.00 1.54 13.56
CA GLN A 207 8.05 2.64 13.38
C GLN A 207 6.61 2.13 13.25
N ILE A 208 6.39 1.02 12.55
CA ILE A 208 5.07 0.36 12.47
C ILE A 208 4.64 -0.10 13.87
N GLU A 209 5.56 -0.70 14.63
CA GLU A 209 5.29 -1.14 16.00
C GLU A 209 4.88 0.04 16.88
N ARG A 210 5.52 1.17 16.73
CA ARG A 210 5.16 2.41 17.43
C ARG A 210 3.76 2.91 17.05
N VAL A 211 3.39 2.83 15.79
CA VAL A 211 2.01 3.15 15.35
C VAL A 211 1.01 2.22 16.03
N LEU A 212 1.29 0.93 16.07
CA LEU A 212 0.43 -0.06 16.71
C LEU A 212 0.29 0.16 18.21
N SER A 213 1.28 0.73 18.88
CA SER A 213 1.22 1.03 20.31
C SER A 213 0.16 2.08 20.67
N ASP A 214 -0.34 2.83 19.68
CA ASP A 214 -1.35 3.88 19.86
C ASP A 214 -2.76 3.44 19.41
N LYS A 215 -2.97 2.15 19.23
CA LYS A 215 -4.21 1.58 18.66
C LYS A 215 -5.47 1.89 19.46
N GLU A 216 -5.37 2.03 20.78
CA GLU A 216 -6.53 2.30 21.63
C GLU A 216 -7.19 3.64 21.33
N ARG A 217 -6.41 4.63 20.91
CA ARG A 217 -6.97 5.93 20.48
C ARG A 217 -7.82 5.76 19.23
N VAL A 218 -7.36 4.98 18.28
CA VAL A 218 -8.10 4.67 17.05
C VAL A 218 -9.37 3.88 17.39
N GLN A 219 -9.28 2.91 18.29
CA GLN A 219 -10.43 2.15 18.78
C GLN A 219 -11.49 3.05 19.39
N TRP A 220 -11.09 3.98 20.25
CA TRP A 220 -12.02 4.93 20.88
C TRP A 220 -12.78 5.74 19.82
N TYR A 221 -12.08 6.25 18.82
CA TYR A 221 -12.70 7.01 17.74
C TYR A 221 -13.59 6.14 16.86
N ALA A 222 -13.15 4.94 16.54
CA ALA A 222 -13.91 3.98 15.75
C ALA A 222 -15.26 3.65 16.40
N ASN A 223 -15.29 3.48 17.73
CA ASN A 223 -16.53 3.23 18.47
C ASN A 223 -17.52 4.39 18.34
N LYS A 224 -17.03 5.63 18.31
CA LYS A 224 -17.86 6.82 18.10
C LYS A 224 -18.45 6.85 16.68
N MET A 225 -17.70 6.39 15.70
CA MET A 225 -18.04 6.53 14.27
C MET A 225 -18.64 5.27 13.66
N ALA A 226 -18.91 4.23 14.46
CA ALA A 226 -19.39 2.94 13.95
C ALA A 226 -20.77 3.01 13.26
N ALA A 227 -21.57 4.03 13.55
CA ALA A 227 -22.89 4.23 12.94
C ALA A 227 -22.85 5.03 11.63
N CYS A 228 -21.69 5.46 11.16
CA CYS A 228 -21.55 6.18 9.89
C CYS A 228 -22.05 5.33 8.72
N LYS A 229 -22.71 5.97 7.76
CA LYS A 229 -23.25 5.31 6.57
C LYS A 229 -22.33 5.45 5.36
N ASP A 230 -21.76 6.64 5.18
CA ASP A 230 -20.87 6.97 4.09
C ASP A 230 -19.60 7.58 4.66
N VAL A 231 -18.44 7.14 4.15
CA VAL A 231 -17.14 7.64 4.59
C VAL A 231 -16.33 8.02 3.36
N PHE A 232 -15.75 9.21 3.40
CA PHE A 232 -14.88 9.71 2.34
C PHE A 232 -13.44 9.70 2.82
N PHE A 233 -12.54 9.19 1.96
CA PHE A 233 -11.10 9.24 2.18
C PHE A 233 -10.51 10.22 1.19
N ILE A 234 -9.72 11.17 1.65
CA ILE A 234 -9.11 12.17 0.77
C ILE A 234 -7.61 12.27 0.98
N GLY A 235 -6.89 12.54 -0.11
CA GLY A 235 -5.45 12.73 -0.11
C GLY A 235 -4.98 13.29 -1.44
N ARG A 236 -3.77 13.86 -1.44
CA ARG A 236 -3.10 14.33 -2.64
C ARG A 236 -1.84 13.51 -2.89
N GLY A 237 -1.57 13.22 -4.15
CA GLY A 237 -0.39 12.46 -4.53
C GLY A 237 -0.38 11.07 -3.89
N LEU A 238 0.70 10.73 -3.18
CA LEU A 238 0.84 9.44 -2.52
C LEU A 238 -0.28 9.21 -1.48
N ASP A 239 -0.74 10.26 -0.82
CA ASP A 239 -1.81 10.17 0.17
C ASP A 239 -3.15 9.75 -0.44
N TYR A 240 -3.38 10.05 -1.72
CA TYR A 240 -4.54 9.54 -2.44
C TYR A 240 -4.44 8.01 -2.62
N ALA A 241 -3.27 7.49 -2.97
CA ALA A 241 -3.06 6.05 -3.08
C ALA A 241 -3.27 5.35 -1.73
N ILE A 242 -2.80 5.94 -0.64
CA ILE A 242 -3.03 5.45 0.73
C ILE A 242 -4.53 5.44 1.05
N SER A 243 -5.22 6.51 0.69
CA SER A 243 -6.66 6.65 0.90
C SER A 243 -7.46 5.56 0.19
N MET A 244 -7.06 5.17 -1.01
CA MET A 244 -7.70 4.09 -1.76
C MET A 244 -7.65 2.76 -0.98
N GLU A 245 -6.52 2.43 -0.38
CA GLU A 245 -6.40 1.22 0.42
C GLU A 245 -7.20 1.30 1.72
N GLY A 246 -7.18 2.43 2.39
CA GLY A 246 -7.99 2.66 3.58
C GLY A 246 -9.48 2.48 3.32
N SER A 247 -9.97 3.04 2.23
CA SER A 247 -11.35 2.90 1.79
C SER A 247 -11.72 1.44 1.49
N LEU A 248 -10.83 0.71 0.79
CA LEU A 248 -11.07 -0.70 0.48
C LEU A 248 -11.19 -1.53 1.76
N LYS A 249 -10.31 -1.35 2.73
CA LYS A 249 -10.37 -2.09 4.00
C LYS A 249 -11.68 -1.84 4.73
N LEU A 250 -12.12 -0.58 4.78
CA LEU A 250 -13.36 -0.23 5.46
C LEU A 250 -14.57 -0.89 4.79
N LYS A 251 -14.70 -0.78 3.47
CA LYS A 251 -15.88 -1.35 2.77
C LYS A 251 -15.90 -2.88 2.82
N GLU A 252 -14.75 -3.54 2.75
CA GLU A 252 -14.68 -5.01 2.77
C GLU A 252 -15.24 -5.61 4.05
N ILE A 253 -14.92 -5.04 5.20
CA ILE A 253 -15.20 -5.66 6.49
C ILE A 253 -16.29 -4.98 7.31
N SER A 254 -16.61 -3.72 7.02
CA SER A 254 -17.67 -2.97 7.73
C SER A 254 -18.97 -2.88 6.95
N TYR A 255 -18.92 -3.11 5.64
CA TYR A 255 -20.02 -2.93 4.69
C TYR A 255 -20.51 -1.47 4.58
N ILE A 256 -19.74 -0.54 5.12
CA ILE A 256 -19.99 0.90 4.95
C ILE A 256 -19.56 1.29 3.54
N HIS A 257 -20.42 2.04 2.84
CA HIS A 257 -20.03 2.61 1.56
C HIS A 257 -18.95 3.66 1.78
N SER A 258 -17.81 3.48 1.15
CA SER A 258 -16.72 4.44 1.22
C SER A 258 -16.02 4.59 -0.13
N GLU A 259 -15.49 5.77 -0.36
CA GLU A 259 -14.70 6.05 -1.56
C GLU A 259 -13.51 6.94 -1.21
N ALA A 260 -12.44 6.77 -1.98
CA ALA A 260 -11.28 7.62 -1.92
C ALA A 260 -11.29 8.62 -3.08
N TYR A 261 -10.93 9.86 -2.79
CA TYR A 261 -10.87 10.94 -3.78
C TYR A 261 -9.52 11.63 -3.71
N ALA A 262 -9.00 11.99 -4.87
CA ALA A 262 -7.95 12.99 -4.93
C ALA A 262 -8.52 14.30 -4.38
N ALA A 263 -7.93 14.83 -3.31
CA ALA A 263 -8.54 15.93 -2.55
C ALA A 263 -8.83 17.18 -3.40
N GLY A 264 -7.99 17.48 -4.38
CA GLY A 264 -8.22 18.58 -5.30
C GLY A 264 -9.43 18.39 -6.21
N GLU A 265 -9.88 17.15 -6.40
CA GLU A 265 -11.05 16.82 -7.25
C GLU A 265 -12.39 17.02 -6.54
N LEU A 266 -12.39 17.23 -5.23
CA LEU A 266 -13.63 17.48 -4.47
C LEU A 266 -14.47 18.58 -5.08
N LYS A 267 -13.86 19.68 -5.49
CA LYS A 267 -14.53 20.85 -6.08
C LYS A 267 -15.20 20.56 -7.43
N HIS A 268 -14.83 19.47 -8.08
CA HIS A 268 -15.33 19.11 -9.41
C HIS A 268 -16.52 18.14 -9.35
N GLY A 269 -17.25 18.12 -8.25
CA GLY A 269 -18.48 17.36 -8.11
C GLY A 269 -18.68 16.71 -6.73
N THR A 270 -17.71 15.94 -6.27
CA THR A 270 -17.83 15.10 -5.08
C THR A 270 -18.19 15.86 -3.80
N ILE A 271 -17.74 17.10 -3.68
CA ILE A 271 -18.05 17.94 -2.51
C ILE A 271 -19.55 18.15 -2.28
N SER A 272 -20.37 17.95 -3.31
CA SER A 272 -21.83 18.02 -3.21
C SER A 272 -22.42 16.95 -2.28
N LEU A 273 -21.66 15.88 -2.00
CA LEU A 273 -22.07 14.79 -1.11
C LEU A 273 -21.75 15.05 0.36
N ILE A 274 -21.00 16.10 0.63
CA ILE A 274 -20.60 16.43 2.01
C ILE A 274 -21.75 17.17 2.69
N GLU A 275 -22.24 16.56 3.75
CA GLU A 275 -23.29 17.11 4.60
C GLU A 275 -22.91 16.99 6.07
N ASP A 276 -23.71 17.53 6.96
CA ASP A 276 -23.43 17.57 8.39
C ASP A 276 -23.24 16.16 8.96
N GLY A 277 -22.12 15.97 9.67
CA GLY A 277 -21.79 14.72 10.35
C GLY A 277 -21.14 13.64 9.48
N VAL A 278 -20.98 13.86 8.17
CA VAL A 278 -20.27 12.90 7.30
C VAL A 278 -18.82 12.76 7.73
N LEU A 279 -18.35 11.52 7.85
CA LEU A 279 -16.95 11.24 8.20
C LEU A 279 -16.06 11.39 6.96
N VAL A 280 -15.04 12.23 7.08
CA VAL A 280 -13.97 12.35 6.10
C VAL A 280 -12.65 12.00 6.77
N VAL A 281 -11.97 10.99 6.22
CA VAL A 281 -10.62 10.59 6.63
C VAL A 281 -9.63 11.27 5.70
N ALA A 282 -8.86 12.20 6.23
CA ALA A 282 -7.92 13.01 5.47
C ALA A 282 -6.49 12.58 5.77
N VAL A 283 -5.77 12.15 4.75
CA VAL A 283 -4.37 11.71 4.86
C VAL A 283 -3.46 12.81 4.33
N ALA A 284 -2.54 13.30 5.16
CA ALA A 284 -1.68 14.43 4.85
C ALA A 284 -0.25 14.18 5.35
N THR A 285 0.45 13.24 4.69
CA THR A 285 1.81 12.83 5.07
C THR A 285 2.90 13.44 4.18
N GLN A 286 2.53 14.17 3.13
CA GLN A 286 3.48 14.74 2.17
C GLN A 286 3.76 16.21 2.52
N PRO A 287 4.99 16.55 2.96
CA PRO A 287 5.29 17.90 3.43
C PRO A 287 5.00 19.00 2.39
N GLU A 288 5.29 18.74 1.13
CA GLU A 288 5.09 19.71 0.05
C GLU A 288 3.62 19.98 -0.25
N LEU A 289 2.73 19.06 0.12
CA LEU A 289 1.29 19.14 -0.17
C LEU A 289 0.45 19.40 1.08
N PHE A 290 1.07 19.49 2.25
CA PHE A 290 0.36 19.57 3.53
C PHE A 290 -0.60 20.76 3.60
N GLU A 291 -0.16 21.95 3.23
CA GLU A 291 -1.01 23.14 3.26
C GLU A 291 -2.19 23.05 2.30
N LYS A 292 -1.99 22.45 1.14
CA LYS A 292 -3.06 22.23 0.15
C LYS A 292 -4.08 21.21 0.67
N GLU A 293 -3.63 20.15 1.34
CA GLU A 293 -4.49 19.18 2.00
C GLU A 293 -5.32 19.83 3.10
N VAL A 294 -4.70 20.64 3.95
CA VAL A 294 -5.42 21.37 5.03
C VAL A 294 -6.48 22.28 4.43
N SER A 295 -6.18 22.94 3.32
CA SER A 295 -7.19 23.76 2.59
C SER A 295 -8.39 22.92 2.15
N ASN A 296 -8.18 21.71 1.65
CA ASN A 296 -9.27 20.81 1.31
C ASN A 296 -10.04 20.32 2.55
N MET A 297 -9.35 20.09 3.67
CA MET A 297 -10.01 19.76 4.93
C MET A 297 -10.94 20.89 5.40
N VAL A 298 -10.48 22.12 5.32
CA VAL A 298 -11.31 23.31 5.65
C VAL A 298 -12.57 23.36 4.78
N GLU A 299 -12.45 23.07 3.50
CA GLU A 299 -13.60 23.08 2.58
C GLU A 299 -14.68 22.07 2.99
N VAL A 300 -14.30 20.83 3.32
CA VAL A 300 -15.27 19.82 3.75
C VAL A 300 -15.80 20.10 5.16
N ARG A 301 -14.95 20.59 6.05
CA ARG A 301 -15.36 20.99 7.40
C ARG A 301 -16.41 22.10 7.37
N SER A 302 -16.25 23.08 6.50
CA SER A 302 -17.21 24.19 6.37
C SER A 302 -18.60 23.72 5.91
N ARG A 303 -18.70 22.50 5.39
CA ARG A 303 -19.95 21.85 5.00
C ARG A 303 -20.46 20.84 6.02
N GLY A 304 -19.85 20.80 7.20
CA GLY A 304 -20.29 19.98 8.32
C GLY A 304 -19.61 18.62 8.45
N ALA A 305 -18.58 18.33 7.69
CA ALA A 305 -17.84 17.07 7.80
C ALA A 305 -17.20 16.91 9.19
N SER A 306 -17.21 15.69 9.70
CA SER A 306 -16.40 15.27 10.82
C SER A 306 -15.08 14.72 10.28
N LEU A 307 -13.96 15.29 10.70
CA LEU A 307 -12.65 15.00 10.13
C LEU A 307 -11.77 14.14 11.05
N PHE A 308 -11.29 13.02 10.50
CA PHE A 308 -10.18 12.25 11.04
C PHE A 308 -8.93 12.65 10.23
N GLY A 309 -7.96 13.29 10.88
CA GLY A 309 -6.72 13.73 10.25
C GLY A 309 -5.56 12.81 10.55
N LEU A 310 -4.90 12.30 9.52
CA LEU A 310 -3.73 11.44 9.62
C LEU A 310 -2.52 12.16 9.02
N THR A 311 -1.51 12.41 9.84
CA THR A 311 -0.30 13.13 9.42
C THR A 311 0.93 12.62 10.16
N THR A 312 2.07 13.23 9.96
CA THR A 312 3.33 12.88 10.64
C THR A 312 3.56 13.75 11.86
N TYR A 313 4.34 13.24 12.81
CA TYR A 313 4.76 14.03 13.97
C TYR A 313 5.36 15.37 13.52
N GLY A 314 5.01 16.43 14.21
CA GLY A 314 5.48 17.78 13.93
C GLY A 314 4.48 18.64 13.15
N GLN A 315 3.47 18.04 12.52
CA GLN A 315 2.44 18.78 11.77
C GLN A 315 1.22 19.09 12.65
N TYR A 316 1.45 19.68 13.80
CA TYR A 316 0.41 19.89 14.83
C TYR A 316 -0.64 20.93 14.44
N ALA A 317 -0.37 21.77 13.46
CA ALA A 317 -1.36 22.73 12.95
C ALA A 317 -2.63 22.06 12.41
N ILE A 318 -2.58 20.78 12.05
CA ILE A 318 -3.76 20.02 11.61
C ILE A 318 -4.86 20.01 12.66
N GLU A 319 -4.52 20.08 13.96
CA GLU A 319 -5.46 20.01 15.07
C GLU A 319 -6.50 21.15 15.05
N ASP A 320 -6.14 22.29 14.47
CA ASP A 320 -7.07 23.41 14.33
C ASP A 320 -8.20 23.12 13.34
N THR A 321 -8.04 22.12 12.48
CA THR A 321 -8.98 21.83 11.39
C THR A 321 -9.75 20.54 11.59
N VAL A 322 -9.20 19.55 12.29
CA VAL A 322 -9.78 18.21 12.38
C VAL A 322 -10.42 17.95 13.76
N ASN A 323 -11.32 16.96 13.80
CA ASN A 323 -11.98 16.53 15.03
C ASN A 323 -11.17 15.49 15.81
N PHE A 324 -10.34 14.72 15.10
CA PHE A 324 -9.51 13.66 15.66
C PHE A 324 -8.23 13.55 14.86
N THR A 325 -7.11 13.38 15.52
CA THR A 325 -5.79 13.35 14.88
C THR A 325 -5.06 12.05 15.19
N VAL A 326 -4.43 11.49 14.19
CA VAL A 326 -3.46 10.40 14.34
C VAL A 326 -2.13 10.87 13.74
N TYR A 327 -1.07 10.74 14.51
CA TYR A 327 0.29 11.01 14.06
C TYR A 327 1.05 9.72 13.85
N VAL A 328 1.74 9.61 12.72
CA VAL A 328 2.69 8.53 12.47
C VAL A 328 4.12 9.09 12.55
N PRO A 329 5.12 8.24 12.86
CA PRO A 329 6.51 8.68 12.88
C PRO A 329 6.94 9.31 11.57
N ARG A 330 7.91 10.21 11.64
CA ARG A 330 8.55 10.76 10.47
C ARG A 330 9.39 9.70 9.78
N THR A 331 9.26 9.65 8.48
CA THR A 331 10.08 8.83 7.61
C THR A 331 10.34 9.60 6.32
N ASP A 332 11.11 9.01 5.41
CA ASP A 332 11.23 9.58 4.07
C ASP A 332 9.83 9.69 3.45
N PRO A 333 9.46 10.82 2.80
CA PRO A 333 8.14 11.00 2.21
C PRO A 333 7.74 9.90 1.22
N LEU A 334 8.70 9.23 0.59
CA LEU A 334 8.43 8.12 -0.32
C LEU A 334 7.90 6.86 0.40
N LEU A 335 8.16 6.72 1.68
CA LEU A 335 7.87 5.52 2.47
C LEU A 335 6.69 5.68 3.43
N THR A 336 6.01 6.82 3.44
CA THR A 336 4.96 7.11 4.41
C THR A 336 3.77 6.16 4.33
N THR A 337 3.53 5.55 3.17
CA THR A 337 2.46 4.58 2.98
C THR A 337 2.54 3.43 3.98
N SER A 338 3.75 2.91 4.22
CA SER A 338 3.96 1.78 5.15
C SER A 338 3.56 2.09 6.59
N LEU A 339 3.58 3.36 6.97
CA LEU A 339 3.17 3.82 8.30
C LEU A 339 1.70 4.25 8.32
N ALA A 340 1.29 5.04 7.34
CA ALA A 340 -0.05 5.64 7.31
C ALA A 340 -1.17 4.62 7.05
N VAL A 341 -0.90 3.53 6.34
CA VAL A 341 -1.89 2.49 6.08
C VAL A 341 -2.32 1.77 7.37
N VAL A 342 -1.44 1.70 8.36
CA VAL A 342 -1.69 0.94 9.60
C VAL A 342 -2.84 1.54 10.43
N PRO A 343 -2.91 2.84 10.72
CA PRO A 343 -4.07 3.42 11.39
C PRO A 343 -5.37 3.23 10.60
N LEU A 344 -5.31 3.19 9.27
CA LEU A 344 -6.49 2.98 8.44
C LEU A 344 -6.98 1.52 8.52
N GLN A 345 -6.06 0.56 8.59
CA GLN A 345 -6.38 -0.84 8.87
C GLN A 345 -7.05 -0.99 10.24
N LEU A 346 -6.49 -0.34 11.24
CA LEU A 346 -7.04 -0.35 12.61
C LEU A 346 -8.43 0.29 12.67
N LEU A 347 -8.63 1.40 11.98
CA LEU A 347 -9.93 2.08 11.92
C LEU A 347 -11.00 1.15 11.33
N ALA A 348 -10.71 0.53 10.20
CA ALA A 348 -11.62 -0.42 9.57
C ALA A 348 -11.94 -1.61 10.49
N TYR A 349 -10.91 -2.17 11.11
CA TYR A 349 -11.05 -3.29 12.05
C TYR A 349 -11.96 -2.93 13.22
N TYR A 350 -11.68 -1.83 13.92
CA TYR A 350 -12.42 -1.45 15.11
C TYR A 350 -13.85 -0.99 14.82
N ILE A 351 -14.08 -0.32 13.69
CA ILE A 351 -15.46 0.01 13.27
C ILE A 351 -16.26 -1.27 13.05
N SER A 352 -15.67 -2.25 12.38
CA SER A 352 -16.34 -3.53 12.08
C SER A 352 -16.62 -4.33 13.35
N CYS A 353 -15.68 -4.37 14.29
CA CYS A 353 -15.87 -5.01 15.58
C CYS A 353 -16.99 -4.33 16.38
N ALA A 354 -17.05 -3.01 16.40
CA ALA A 354 -18.11 -2.25 17.06
C ALA A 354 -19.50 -2.53 16.46
N LYS A 355 -19.55 -2.90 15.18
CA LYS A 355 -20.78 -3.30 14.49
C LYS A 355 -21.11 -4.79 14.70
N GLY A 356 -20.27 -5.54 15.41
CA GLY A 356 -20.48 -6.97 15.64
C GLY A 356 -20.26 -7.87 14.43
N LEU A 357 -19.48 -7.43 13.45
CA LEU A 357 -19.26 -8.15 12.20
C LEU A 357 -18.06 -9.10 12.29
N ASP A 358 -18.07 -10.17 11.48
CA ASP A 358 -16.94 -11.08 11.32
C ASP A 358 -15.91 -10.46 10.38
N VAL A 359 -14.84 -9.92 10.96
CA VAL A 359 -13.78 -9.25 10.19
C VAL A 359 -12.88 -10.21 9.43
N ASP A 360 -12.81 -11.48 9.84
CA ASP A 360 -11.96 -12.47 9.19
C ASP A 360 -12.58 -13.07 7.94
N LYS A 361 -13.91 -13.20 7.94
CA LYS A 361 -14.68 -13.78 6.84
C LYS A 361 -15.86 -12.87 6.47
N PRO A 362 -15.59 -11.73 5.85
CA PRO A 362 -16.69 -10.87 5.41
C PRO A 362 -17.54 -11.55 4.35
N ARG A 363 -18.82 -11.18 4.33
CA ARG A 363 -19.78 -11.76 3.36
C ARG A 363 -19.37 -11.47 1.92
N ASN A 364 -19.74 -12.37 1.01
CA ASN A 364 -19.57 -12.24 -0.45
C ASN A 364 -18.10 -12.17 -0.93
N LEU A 365 -17.14 -12.40 -0.07
CA LEU A 365 -15.72 -12.33 -0.42
C LEU A 365 -15.02 -13.67 -0.23
N ALA A 366 -13.99 -13.91 -1.04
CA ALA A 366 -13.07 -15.02 -0.92
C ALA A 366 -11.66 -14.49 -0.78
N LYS A 367 -10.79 -15.23 -0.07
CA LYS A 367 -9.39 -14.84 0.13
C LYS A 367 -8.64 -14.72 -1.19
N SER A 368 -8.93 -15.60 -2.14
CA SER A 368 -8.29 -15.62 -3.47
C SER A 368 -9.38 -15.81 -4.54
N VAL A 369 -9.36 -14.92 -5.54
CA VAL A 369 -10.28 -14.98 -6.67
C VAL A 369 -9.60 -15.76 -7.79
N THR A 370 -9.88 -17.07 -7.84
CA THR A 370 -9.25 -18.03 -8.75
C THR A 370 -10.04 -18.29 -10.03
N VAL A 371 -11.21 -17.66 -10.17
CA VAL A 371 -12.10 -17.75 -11.33
C VAL A 371 -12.45 -16.35 -11.81
N GLU A 372 -12.75 -16.24 -13.11
CA GLU A 372 -13.20 -15.00 -13.72
C GLU A 372 -14.66 -14.69 -13.39
#